data_ebad3a4cb7ca38086c1b1963c704e8fd
#
_entry.id   ebad3a4cb7ca38086c1b1963c704e8fd
#
_cell.length_a   1.000
_cell.length_b   1.000
_cell.length_c   1.000
_cell.angle_alpha   90.00
_cell.angle_beta   90.00
_cell.angle_gamma   90.00
#
_symmetry.space_group_name_H-M   'P 1'
#
loop_
_entity.id
_entity.type
_entity.pdbx_description
1 polymer ?
#
loop_
_entity_poly.entity_id
_entity_poly.type
_entity_poly.pdbx_seq_one_letter_code
_entity_poly.pdbx_strand_id
1 'polypeptide(L)'
;MGKIRIEKTYNGRSPDDCYNAAPAALEKAGFEIFKKREIAWLVIGHRSDENGQIQASIGARPPAISATATLSVSCDNLESENLQEYADAVMEQFEKELGV
;
A
#
# COMPACT_ATOMS: atom_id res chain seq x y z
N MET A 1 18.52 -5.46 4.37
CA MET A 1 17.57 -4.59 3.67
C MET A 1 16.57 -5.43 2.90
N GLY A 2 15.30 -5.29 3.18
CA GLY A 2 14.26 -6.06 2.52
C GLY A 2 13.24 -5.17 1.81
N LYS A 3 12.63 -5.73 0.77
CA LYS A 3 11.58 -5.07 0.02
C LYS A 3 10.65 -6.11 -0.59
N ILE A 4 9.35 -5.85 -0.48
CA ILE A 4 8.31 -6.65 -1.10
C ILE A 4 7.49 -5.73 -2.00
N ARG A 5 7.10 -6.25 -3.15
CA ARG A 5 6.24 -5.54 -4.08
C ARG A 5 5.12 -6.47 -4.54
N ILE A 6 3.89 -6.01 -4.42
CA ILE A 6 2.71 -6.74 -4.85
C ILE A 6 1.95 -5.87 -5.84
N GLU A 7 1.60 -6.44 -6.98
CA GLU A 7 0.86 -5.73 -8.01
C GLU A 7 -0.41 -6.50 -8.31
N LYS A 8 -1.55 -5.81 -8.34
CA LYS A 8 -2.83 -6.46 -8.56
C LYS A 8 -3.78 -5.54 -9.33
N THR A 9 -4.50 -6.10 -10.27
CA THR A 9 -5.48 -5.37 -11.08
C THR A 9 -6.88 -5.58 -10.52
N TYR A 10 -7.63 -4.49 -10.39
CA TYR A 10 -8.99 -4.51 -9.84
C TYR A 10 -9.97 -4.06 -10.92
N ASN A 11 -10.70 -5.02 -11.49
CA ASN A 11 -11.70 -4.74 -12.49
C ASN A 11 -12.86 -3.95 -11.88
N GLY A 12 -13.31 -2.92 -12.58
CA GLY A 12 -14.40 -2.09 -12.10
C GLY A 12 -13.98 -1.01 -11.11
N ARG A 13 -12.67 -0.85 -10.89
CA ARG A 13 -12.15 0.19 -9.99
C ARG A 13 -11.22 1.13 -10.76
N SER A 14 -11.30 2.42 -10.42
CA SER A 14 -10.45 3.45 -11.03
C SER A 14 -9.18 3.68 -10.20
N PRO A 15 -8.16 4.36 -10.76
CA PRO A 15 -7.02 4.79 -9.96
C PRO A 15 -7.44 5.70 -8.80
N ASP A 16 -8.47 6.54 -9.00
CA ASP A 16 -8.99 7.40 -7.93
C ASP A 16 -9.58 6.57 -6.79
N ASP A 17 -10.31 5.49 -7.11
CA ASP A 17 -10.85 4.59 -6.10
C ASP A 17 -9.72 3.99 -5.26
N CYS A 18 -8.66 3.55 -5.91
CA CYS A 18 -7.48 3.01 -5.21
C CYS A 18 -6.79 4.07 -4.36
N TYR A 19 -6.63 5.27 -4.90
CA TYR A 19 -6.03 6.38 -4.17
C TYR A 19 -6.85 6.75 -2.93
N ASN A 20 -8.16 6.76 -3.05
CA ASN A 20 -9.04 7.11 -1.93
C ASN A 20 -9.09 6.02 -0.85
N ALA A 21 -8.88 4.75 -1.22
CA ALA A 21 -8.85 3.64 -0.28
C ALA A 21 -7.52 3.51 0.47
N ALA A 22 -6.43 3.96 -0.15
CA ALA A 22 -5.09 3.73 0.36
C ALA A 22 -4.80 4.35 1.74
N PRO A 23 -5.17 5.62 2.04
CA PRO A 23 -4.85 6.19 3.35
C PRO A 23 -5.46 5.40 4.50
N ALA A 24 -6.74 5.05 4.41
CA ALA A 24 -7.41 4.30 5.46
C ALA A 24 -6.79 2.91 5.62
N ALA A 25 -6.43 2.26 4.52
CA ALA A 25 -5.79 0.95 4.55
C ALA A 25 -4.46 1.00 5.28
N LEU A 26 -3.63 2.00 4.98
CA LEU A 26 -2.34 2.16 5.65
C LEU A 26 -2.52 2.48 7.14
N GLU A 27 -3.44 3.38 7.48
CA GLU A 27 -3.69 3.75 8.86
C GLU A 27 -4.20 2.55 9.68
N LYS A 28 -5.11 1.76 9.13
CA LYS A 28 -5.63 0.57 9.81
C LYS A 28 -4.56 -0.52 9.97
N ALA A 29 -3.56 -0.52 9.11
CA ALA A 29 -2.43 -1.44 9.23
C ALA A 29 -1.32 -0.90 10.15
N GLY A 30 -1.54 0.25 10.78
CA GLY A 30 -0.61 0.81 11.75
C GLY A 30 0.42 1.79 11.17
N PHE A 31 0.21 2.23 9.94
CA PHE A 31 1.11 3.18 9.30
C PHE A 31 0.57 4.61 9.42
N GLU A 32 1.46 5.57 9.61
CA GLU A 32 1.12 6.98 9.55
C GLU A 32 1.33 7.47 8.13
N ILE A 33 0.41 8.26 7.62
CA ILE A 33 0.52 8.81 6.27
C ILE A 33 1.63 9.87 6.27
N PHE A 34 2.63 9.62 5.44
CA PHE A 34 3.78 10.51 5.30
C PHE A 34 3.60 11.47 4.12
N LYS A 35 3.08 10.96 3.00
CA LYS A 35 2.96 11.73 1.77
C LYS A 35 1.85 11.19 0.89
N LYS A 36 1.13 12.11 0.24
CA LYS A 36 0.12 11.76 -0.77
C LYS A 36 0.44 12.54 -2.05
N ARG A 37 0.45 11.84 -3.18
CA ARG A 37 0.64 12.45 -4.50
C ARG A 37 -0.54 12.10 -5.38
N GLU A 38 -1.50 12.99 -5.43
CA GLU A 38 -2.73 12.80 -6.19
C GLU A 38 -2.46 12.56 -7.68
N ILE A 39 -1.53 13.32 -8.24
CA ILE A 39 -1.21 13.24 -9.67
C ILE A 39 -0.64 11.86 -10.07
N ALA A 40 -0.04 11.16 -9.13
CA ALA A 40 0.52 9.82 -9.36
C ALA A 40 -0.32 8.72 -8.69
N TRP A 41 -1.45 9.07 -8.08
CA TRP A 41 -2.29 8.16 -7.29
C TRP A 41 -1.44 7.39 -6.27
N LEU A 42 -0.57 8.08 -5.58
CA LEU A 42 0.40 7.47 -4.68
C LEU A 42 0.21 7.94 -3.25
N VAL A 43 0.20 7.00 -2.30
CA VAL A 43 0.17 7.29 -0.86
C VAL A 43 1.31 6.54 -0.21
N ILE A 44 2.09 7.23 0.61
CA ILE A 44 3.24 6.66 1.31
C ILE A 44 3.00 6.78 2.81
N GLY A 45 3.19 5.69 3.53
CA GLY A 45 3.08 5.64 4.98
C GLY A 45 4.33 5.09 5.63
N HIS A 46 4.53 5.44 6.88
CA HIS A 46 5.64 4.94 7.71
C HIS A 46 5.10 4.33 8.99
N ARG A 47 5.76 3.30 9.45
CA ARG A 47 5.48 2.66 10.73
C ARG A 47 6.81 2.38 11.41
N SER A 48 6.91 2.73 12.70
CA SER A 48 8.07 2.41 13.51
C SER A 48 7.68 1.41 14.56
N ASP A 49 8.45 0.35 14.71
CA ASP A 49 8.26 -0.65 15.75
C ASP A 49 9.62 -1.16 16.23
N GLU A 50 9.65 -2.26 16.97
CA GLU A 50 10.89 -2.83 17.50
C GLU A 50 11.88 -3.25 16.41
N ASN A 51 11.39 -3.48 15.20
CA ASN A 51 12.22 -3.88 14.05
C ASN A 51 12.79 -2.69 13.28
N GLY A 52 12.43 -1.46 13.66
CA GLY A 52 12.87 -0.25 13.00
C GLY A 52 11.75 0.42 12.22
N GLN A 53 12.11 1.25 11.27
CA GLN A 53 11.14 1.98 10.46
C GLN A 53 10.79 1.20 9.20
N ILE A 54 9.50 1.02 8.99
CA ILE A 54 8.96 0.32 7.83
C ILE A 54 8.21 1.32 6.97
N GLN A 55 8.47 1.32 5.68
CA GLN A 55 7.77 2.17 4.73
C GLN A 55 6.87 1.33 3.85
N ALA A 56 5.62 1.77 3.70
CA ALA A 56 4.68 1.14 2.78
C ALA A 56 4.13 2.20 1.84
N SER A 57 3.97 1.85 0.58
CA SER A 57 3.36 2.75 -0.39
C SER A 57 2.36 2.00 -1.25
N ILE A 58 1.27 2.68 -1.60
CA ILE A 58 0.26 2.15 -2.50
C ILE A 58 0.13 3.15 -3.65
N GLY A 59 0.40 2.69 -4.85
CA GLY A 59 0.23 3.49 -6.06
C GLY A 59 -0.76 2.81 -6.99
N ALA A 60 -1.37 3.58 -7.89
CA ALA A 60 -2.31 3.04 -8.85
C ALA A 60 -2.02 3.56 -10.25
N ARG A 61 -2.46 2.80 -11.26
CA ARG A 61 -2.27 3.14 -12.66
C ARG A 61 -3.56 2.93 -13.43
N PRO A 62 -3.79 3.71 -14.50
CA PRO A 62 -4.94 3.49 -15.37
C PRO A 62 -4.88 2.10 -16.04
N PRO A 63 -5.93 1.63 -16.70
CA PRO A 63 -7.11 2.40 -17.12
C PRO A 63 -8.13 2.62 -16.00
N ALA A 64 -9.05 3.57 -16.23
CA ALA A 64 -10.03 3.99 -15.23
C ALA A 64 -11.04 2.91 -14.83
N ILE A 65 -11.23 1.89 -15.64
CA ILE A 65 -12.19 0.81 -15.37
C ILE A 65 -11.53 -0.47 -14.87
N SER A 66 -10.20 -0.47 -14.78
CA SER A 66 -9.45 -1.67 -14.40
C SER A 66 -8.07 -1.26 -13.89
N ALA A 67 -8.06 -0.49 -12.82
CA ALA A 67 -6.83 0.05 -12.26
C ALA A 67 -5.93 -1.03 -11.70
N THR A 68 -4.62 -0.86 -11.87
CA THR A 68 -3.61 -1.73 -11.26
C THR A 68 -3.01 -1.00 -10.07
N ALA A 69 -3.14 -1.60 -8.90
CA ALA A 69 -2.56 -1.09 -7.68
C ALA A 69 -1.24 -1.81 -7.39
N THR A 70 -0.24 -1.04 -6.97
CA THR A 70 1.06 -1.58 -6.59
C THR A 70 1.32 -1.23 -5.14
N LEU A 71 1.52 -2.25 -4.31
CA LEU A 71 1.94 -2.09 -2.92
C LEU A 71 3.42 -2.39 -2.83
N SER A 72 4.17 -1.51 -2.19
CA SER A 72 5.57 -1.74 -1.88
C SER A 72 5.78 -1.57 -0.39
N VAL A 73 6.46 -2.54 0.23
CA VAL A 73 6.83 -2.47 1.65
C VAL A 73 8.33 -2.68 1.74
N SER A 74 9.01 -1.80 2.45
CA SER A 74 10.46 -1.88 2.60
C SER A 74 10.89 -1.57 4.03
N CYS A 75 12.02 -2.16 4.44
CA CYS A 75 12.62 -1.92 5.74
C CYS A 75 14.10 -2.24 5.65
N ASP A 76 14.95 -1.40 6.25
CA ASP A 76 16.40 -1.60 6.22
C ASP A 76 16.84 -2.76 7.11
N ASN A 77 16.07 -3.06 8.15
CA ASN A 77 16.45 -4.06 9.17
C ASN A 77 15.79 -5.43 9.00
N LEU A 78 14.87 -5.56 8.05
CA LEU A 78 14.16 -6.82 7.82
C LEU A 78 14.39 -7.33 6.41
N GLU A 79 14.41 -8.65 6.26
CA GLU A 79 14.47 -9.28 4.95
C GLU A 79 13.05 -9.36 4.34
N SER A 80 12.99 -9.57 3.04
CA SER A 80 11.71 -9.58 2.31
C SER A 80 10.69 -10.56 2.89
N GLU A 81 11.12 -11.73 3.31
CA GLU A 81 10.24 -12.75 3.89
C GLU A 81 9.58 -12.28 5.18
N ASN A 82 10.26 -11.42 5.95
CA ASN A 82 9.74 -10.87 7.20
C ASN A 82 8.79 -9.71 6.97
N LEU A 83 8.76 -9.17 5.76
CA LEU A 83 7.86 -8.08 5.40
C LEU A 83 6.50 -8.57 4.89
N GLN A 84 6.38 -9.87 4.63
CA GLN A 84 5.15 -10.42 4.07
C GLN A 84 3.93 -10.17 4.97
N GLU A 85 4.10 -10.27 6.29
CA GLU A 85 3.01 -10.00 7.22
C GLU A 85 2.49 -8.56 7.12
N TYR A 86 3.41 -7.61 6.98
CA TYR A 86 3.03 -6.19 6.83
C TYR A 86 2.32 -5.98 5.49
N ALA A 87 2.83 -6.58 4.43
CA ALA A 87 2.22 -6.48 3.11
C ALA A 87 0.82 -7.10 3.10
N ASP A 88 0.65 -8.26 3.70
CA ASP A 88 -0.65 -8.94 3.77
C ASP A 88 -1.66 -8.12 4.57
N ALA A 89 -1.23 -7.52 5.69
CA ALA A 89 -2.09 -6.68 6.50
C ALA A 89 -2.57 -5.45 5.73
N VAL A 90 -1.68 -4.79 5.01
CA VAL A 90 -2.03 -3.62 4.20
C VAL A 90 -2.97 -4.01 3.08
N MET A 91 -2.69 -5.11 2.37
CA MET A 91 -3.54 -5.57 1.28
C MET A 91 -4.94 -5.94 1.74
N GLU A 92 -5.05 -6.61 2.89
CA GLU A 92 -6.35 -6.96 3.45
C GLU A 92 -7.18 -5.72 3.73
N GLN A 93 -6.59 -4.72 4.37
CA GLN A 93 -7.31 -3.47 4.66
C GLN A 93 -7.62 -2.69 3.39
N PHE A 94 -6.69 -2.70 2.44
CA PHE A 94 -6.89 -2.03 1.16
C PHE A 94 -8.10 -2.60 0.41
N GLU A 95 -8.20 -3.91 0.34
CA GLU A 95 -9.33 -4.56 -0.34
C GLU A 95 -10.65 -4.33 0.38
N LYS A 96 -10.64 -4.27 1.70
CA LYS A 96 -11.84 -3.92 2.48
C LYS A 96 -12.29 -2.49 2.19
N GLU A 97 -11.35 -1.54 2.15
CA GLU A 97 -11.67 -0.14 1.86
C GLU A 97 -12.12 0.05 0.42
N LEU A 98 -11.57 -0.74 -0.49
CA LEU A 98 -11.92 -0.70 -1.91
C LEU A 98 -13.27 -1.36 -2.18
N GLY A 99 -13.73 -2.23 -1.28
CA GLY A 99 -15.02 -2.90 -1.42
C GLY A 99 -14.97 -4.17 -2.29
N VAL A 100 -13.83 -4.82 -2.32
CA VAL A 100 -13.67 -6.08 -3.08
C VAL A 100 -13.36 -7.25 -2.17
#